data_04c61bda813fd952850d5ac95e32c0a2
#
_entry.id   04c61bda813fd952850d5ac95e32c0a2
#
_cell.length_a   1.000
_cell.length_b   1.000
_cell.length_c   1.000
_cell.angle_alpha   90.00
_cell.angle_beta   90.00
_cell.angle_gamma   90.00
#
_symmetry.space_group_name_H-M   'P 1'
#
loop_
_entity.id
_entity.type
_entity.pdbx_description
1 polymer ?
#
loop_
_entity_poly.entity_id
_entity_poly.type
_entity_poly.pdbx_seq_one_letter_code
_entity_poly.pdbx_strand_id
1 'polypeptide(L)'
;MAFDGLSERLEAAFQRLKSKGSLTEADVRSAMREVRLALLEADVNYKVAKDFTEKVTKRAVGEQVMESLTPAQMVIKIVNEELTELM
;
A
#
# COMPACT_ATOMS: atom_id res chain seq x y z
N MET A 1 14.43 -12.36 -10.75
CA MET A 1 14.59 -12.22 -9.30
C MET A 1 13.26 -12.04 -8.62
N ALA A 2 13.15 -12.56 -7.41
CA ALA A 2 11.87 -12.62 -6.72
C ALA A 2 11.26 -11.24 -6.43
N PHE A 3 12.09 -10.22 -6.30
CA PHE A 3 11.59 -8.88 -5.94
C PHE A 3 11.17 -8.02 -7.12
N ASP A 4 11.52 -8.40 -8.33
CA ASP A 4 11.18 -7.59 -9.51
C ASP A 4 9.67 -7.55 -9.74
N GLY A 5 9.01 -8.70 -9.66
CA GLY A 5 7.56 -8.76 -9.83
C GLY A 5 6.81 -8.01 -8.75
N LEU A 6 7.27 -8.12 -7.49
CA LEU A 6 6.67 -7.41 -6.38
C LEU A 6 6.80 -5.90 -6.55
N SER A 7 8.00 -5.44 -6.91
CA SER A 7 8.27 -4.03 -7.11
C SER A 7 7.38 -3.44 -8.21
N GLU A 8 7.26 -4.15 -9.33
CA GLU A 8 6.40 -3.71 -10.44
C GLU A 8 4.94 -3.59 -10.04
N ARG A 9 4.44 -4.56 -9.28
CA ARG A 9 3.05 -4.54 -8.83
C ARG A 9 2.79 -3.44 -7.83
N LEU A 10 3.73 -3.19 -6.92
CA LEU A 10 3.61 -2.09 -5.98
C LEU A 10 3.61 -0.76 -6.70
N GLU A 11 4.48 -0.60 -7.70
CA GLU A 11 4.50 0.62 -8.50
C GLU A 11 3.19 0.84 -9.24
N ALA A 12 2.61 -0.22 -9.80
CA ALA A 12 1.33 -0.13 -10.49
C ALA A 12 0.23 0.35 -9.54
N ALA A 13 0.18 -0.21 -8.33
CA ALA A 13 -0.79 0.22 -7.33
C ALA A 13 -0.58 1.69 -6.95
N PHE A 14 0.68 2.10 -6.77
CA PHE A 14 1.02 3.46 -6.42
C PHE A 14 0.67 4.45 -7.53
N GLN A 15 0.88 4.06 -8.79
CA GLN A 15 0.51 4.91 -9.92
C GLN A 15 -0.99 5.15 -9.98
N ARG A 16 -1.79 4.14 -9.67
CA ARG A 16 -3.23 4.31 -9.60
C ARG A 16 -3.63 5.30 -8.52
N LEU A 17 -2.97 5.25 -7.36
CA LEU A 17 -3.21 6.22 -6.30
C LEU A 17 -2.82 7.62 -6.74
N LYS A 18 -1.67 7.76 -7.37
CA LYS A 18 -1.17 9.06 -7.82
C LYS A 18 -2.04 9.69 -8.89
N SER A 19 -2.69 8.87 -9.73
CA SER A 19 -3.53 9.40 -10.80
C SER A 19 -4.83 10.00 -10.27
N LYS A 20 -5.19 9.72 -9.02
CA LYS A 20 -6.37 10.30 -8.39
C LYS A 20 -5.97 11.56 -7.63
N GLY A 21 -6.66 12.64 -7.86
CA GLY A 21 -6.36 13.91 -7.20
C GLY A 21 -6.65 13.88 -5.70
N SER A 22 -7.67 13.12 -5.31
CA SER A 22 -8.01 12.92 -3.91
C SER A 22 -8.27 11.44 -3.69
N LEU A 23 -8.06 10.98 -2.45
CA LEU A 23 -8.27 9.58 -2.10
C LEU A 23 -9.43 9.44 -1.13
N THR A 24 -10.22 8.39 -1.34
CA THR A 24 -11.24 7.98 -0.39
C THR A 24 -10.75 6.74 0.34
N GLU A 25 -11.43 6.38 1.42
CA GLU A 25 -11.10 5.16 2.14
C GLU A 25 -11.21 3.94 1.21
N ALA A 26 -12.22 3.93 0.32
CA ALA A 26 -12.38 2.84 -0.65
C ALA A 26 -11.18 2.75 -1.59
N ASP A 27 -10.64 3.88 -2.01
CA ASP A 27 -9.45 3.90 -2.87
C ASP A 27 -8.24 3.28 -2.16
N VAL A 28 -8.06 3.62 -0.89
CA VAL A 28 -6.95 3.08 -0.10
C VAL A 28 -7.12 1.57 0.07
N ARG A 29 -8.31 1.12 0.40
CA ARG A 29 -8.57 -0.31 0.60
C ARG A 29 -8.36 -1.10 -0.69
N SER A 30 -8.77 -0.54 -1.83
CA SER A 30 -8.55 -1.17 -3.13
C SER A 30 -7.06 -1.30 -3.44
N ALA A 31 -6.28 -0.25 -3.18
CA ALA A 31 -4.84 -0.28 -3.37
C ALA A 31 -4.17 -1.30 -2.45
N MET A 32 -4.61 -1.38 -1.21
CA MET A 32 -4.05 -2.33 -0.25
C MET A 32 -4.37 -3.78 -0.63
N ARG A 33 -5.52 -4.01 -1.27
CA ARG A 33 -5.83 -5.34 -1.78
C ARG A 33 -4.82 -5.76 -2.84
N GLU A 34 -4.45 -4.86 -3.74
CA GLU A 34 -3.44 -5.14 -4.74
C GLU A 34 -2.07 -5.38 -4.11
N VAL A 35 -1.73 -4.59 -3.10
CA VAL A 35 -0.48 -4.79 -2.35
C VAL A 35 -0.46 -6.18 -1.71
N ARG A 36 -1.57 -6.59 -1.10
CA ARG A 36 -1.66 -7.92 -0.49
C ARG A 36 -1.45 -9.02 -1.52
N LEU A 37 -2.10 -8.90 -2.69
CA LEU A 37 -1.94 -9.88 -3.76
C LEU A 37 -0.48 -9.95 -4.22
N ALA A 38 0.17 -8.80 -4.33
CA ALA A 38 1.58 -8.75 -4.71
C ALA A 38 2.46 -9.48 -3.68
N LEU A 39 2.21 -9.27 -2.40
CA LEU A 39 2.95 -9.93 -1.35
C LEU A 39 2.74 -11.45 -1.39
N LEU A 40 1.51 -11.90 -1.63
CA LEU A 40 1.21 -13.32 -1.73
C LEU A 40 1.91 -13.97 -2.92
N GLU A 41 2.01 -13.26 -4.04
CA GLU A 41 2.73 -13.77 -5.19
C GLU A 41 4.24 -13.86 -4.94
N ALA A 42 4.75 -13.02 -4.04
CA ALA A 42 6.16 -13.08 -3.62
C ALA A 42 6.39 -14.11 -2.52
N ASP A 43 5.43 -15.02 -2.31
CA ASP A 43 5.49 -16.10 -1.32
C ASP A 43 5.51 -15.61 0.13
N VAL A 44 5.02 -14.41 0.37
CA VAL A 44 4.84 -13.92 1.74
C VAL A 44 3.66 -14.66 2.37
N ASN A 45 3.80 -15.05 3.63
CA ASN A 45 2.74 -15.76 4.36
C ASN A 45 1.45 -14.91 4.35
N TYR A 46 0.31 -15.57 4.14
CA TYR A 46 -0.98 -14.88 4.07
C TYR A 46 -1.26 -14.03 5.31
N LYS A 47 -1.01 -14.60 6.50
CA LYS A 47 -1.25 -13.88 7.75
C LYS A 47 -0.39 -12.62 7.85
N VAL A 48 0.88 -12.73 7.44
CA VAL A 48 1.79 -11.59 7.45
C VAL A 48 1.33 -10.53 6.46
N ALA A 49 0.95 -10.95 5.25
CA ALA A 49 0.45 -10.01 4.24
C ALA A 49 -0.83 -9.32 4.70
N LYS A 50 -1.73 -10.06 5.31
CA LYS A 50 -2.98 -9.51 5.84
C LYS A 50 -2.72 -8.50 6.95
N ASP A 51 -1.89 -8.87 7.93
CA ASP A 51 -1.57 -7.99 9.05
C ASP A 51 -0.89 -6.71 8.55
N PHE A 52 0.02 -6.85 7.61
CA PHE A 52 0.72 -5.73 7.01
C PHE A 52 -0.26 -4.76 6.36
N THR A 53 -1.15 -5.27 5.50
CA THR A 53 -2.09 -4.40 4.78
C THR A 53 -3.11 -3.77 5.71
N GLU A 54 -3.55 -4.47 6.75
CA GLU A 54 -4.45 -3.90 7.74
C GLU A 54 -3.79 -2.75 8.50
N LYS A 55 -2.53 -2.94 8.89
CA LYS A 55 -1.78 -1.92 9.60
C LYS A 55 -1.57 -0.68 8.75
N VAL A 56 -1.20 -0.88 7.49
CA VAL A 56 -1.03 0.23 6.54
C VAL A 56 -2.36 0.94 6.31
N THR A 57 -3.44 0.18 6.13
CA THR A 57 -4.76 0.77 5.90
C THR A 57 -5.18 1.66 7.05
N LYS A 58 -4.99 1.21 8.29
CA LYS A 58 -5.35 2.01 9.46
C LYS A 58 -4.60 3.34 9.48
N ARG A 59 -3.31 3.31 9.16
CA ARG A 59 -2.53 4.55 9.11
C ARG A 59 -2.95 5.42 7.93
N ALA A 60 -3.22 4.79 6.80
CA ALA A 60 -3.51 5.51 5.56
C ALA A 60 -4.88 6.19 5.58
N VAL A 61 -5.86 5.65 6.32
CA VAL A 61 -7.19 6.29 6.41
C VAL A 61 -7.27 7.32 7.52
N GLY A 62 -6.17 7.60 8.20
CA GLY A 62 -6.13 8.64 9.22
C GLY A 62 -6.37 10.01 8.62
N GLU A 63 -6.92 10.93 9.43
CA GLU A 63 -7.26 12.26 8.95
C GLU A 63 -6.10 13.00 8.32
N GLN A 64 -4.91 12.88 8.89
CA GLN A 64 -3.74 13.57 8.37
C GLN A 64 -3.43 13.18 6.93
N VAL A 65 -3.61 11.91 6.60
CA VAL A 65 -3.36 11.43 5.24
C VAL A 65 -4.47 11.87 4.31
N MET A 66 -5.72 11.65 4.70
CA MET A 66 -6.88 11.93 3.85
C MET A 66 -7.05 13.42 3.56
N GLU A 67 -6.66 14.28 4.48
CA GLU A 67 -6.74 15.73 4.32
C GLU A 67 -5.49 16.34 3.71
N SER A 68 -4.46 15.53 3.48
CA SER A 68 -3.21 16.00 2.91
C SER A 68 -3.38 16.48 1.47
N LEU A 69 -2.56 17.42 1.04
CA LEU A 69 -2.50 17.86 -0.35
C LEU A 69 -1.88 16.79 -1.25
N THR A 70 -1.14 15.84 -0.66
CA THR A 70 -0.50 14.77 -1.40
C THR A 70 -0.79 13.42 -0.74
N PRO A 71 -2.08 13.01 -0.67
CA PRO A 71 -2.43 11.79 0.06
C PRO A 71 -1.79 10.53 -0.53
N ALA A 72 -1.68 10.44 -1.85
CA ALA A 72 -1.06 9.28 -2.49
C ALA A 72 0.39 9.12 -2.04
N GLN A 73 1.15 10.20 -2.00
CA GLN A 73 2.54 10.15 -1.55
C GLN A 73 2.65 9.74 -0.09
N MET A 74 1.73 10.18 0.74
CA MET A 74 1.72 9.78 2.15
C MET A 74 1.43 8.29 2.32
N VAL A 75 0.50 7.75 1.53
CA VAL A 75 0.21 6.32 1.54
C VAL A 75 1.45 5.53 1.12
N ILE A 76 2.12 5.96 0.06
CA ILE A 76 3.33 5.31 -0.41
C ILE A 76 4.42 5.33 0.66
N LYS A 77 4.59 6.44 1.33
CA LYS A 77 5.56 6.56 2.42
C LYS A 77 5.25 5.58 3.55
N ILE A 78 3.98 5.46 3.92
CA ILE A 78 3.55 4.53 4.97
C ILE A 78 3.85 3.10 4.56
N VAL A 79 3.54 2.73 3.32
CA VAL A 79 3.83 1.39 2.81
C VAL A 79 5.32 1.10 2.90
N ASN A 80 6.16 2.03 2.48
CA ASN A 80 7.61 1.85 2.53
C ASN A 80 8.12 1.70 3.96
N GLU A 81 7.61 2.49 4.88
CA GLU A 81 7.99 2.39 6.29
C GLU A 81 7.62 1.02 6.87
N GLU A 82 6.43 0.56 6.59
CA GLU A 82 5.96 -0.74 7.11
C GLU A 82 6.71 -1.90 6.46
N LEU A 83 7.04 -1.79 5.17
CA LEU A 83 7.87 -2.79 4.50
C LEU A 83 9.25 -2.89 5.13
N THR A 84 9.83 -1.75 5.47
CA THR A 84 11.14 -1.71 6.13
C THR A 84 11.08 -2.41 7.48
N GLU A 85 10.02 -2.19 8.24
CA GLU A 85 9.84 -2.88 9.52
C GLU A 85 9.63 -4.39 9.35
N LEU A 86 8.91 -4.77 8.30
CA LEU A 86 8.64 -6.18 8.03
C LEU A 86 9.91 -6.94 7.67
N MET A 87 10.83 -6.28 7.00
CA MET A 87 12.08 -6.88 6.56
C MET A 87 13.19 -6.69 7.58
#